data_2fd6f20bb9e204c0a0ca17919a7cfe30
#
_entry.id   2fd6f20bb9e204c0a0ca17919a7cfe30
#
_cell.length_a   1.000
_cell.length_b   1.000
_cell.length_c   1.000
_cell.angle_alpha   90.00
_cell.angle_beta   90.00
_cell.angle_gamma   90.00
#
_symmetry.space_group_name_H-M   'P 1'
#
loop_
_entity.id
_entity.type
_entity.pdbx_description
1 polymer ?
#
loop_
_entity_poly.entity_id
_entity_poly.type
_entity_poly.pdbx_seq_one_letter_code
_entity_poly.pdbx_strand_id
1 'polypeptide(L)'
;MLGEICDAYVTAAISSADLAPPQGWGPVLKEQLGIELWRIPIVMVAAIGIYFTFLIAVRLFGQRILSPLGGFDAVVIFMFGAVAGRAVLGHPPSLAAGVIGLLTLMGMEAIFGVVQDVVGLRRTINPPPTVLVAHGELVEETLKRQHITDNAIATALRKAGVRDISEVACMVLESNGSISTLREGYEIDPSLLLGVEGAERVVTPPRPSEP
;
A
#
# COMPACT_ATOMS: atom_id res chain seq x y z
N MET A 1 3.97 -29.67 -41.29
CA MET A 1 3.88 -28.46 -42.12
C MET A 1 3.66 -27.17 -41.31
N LEU A 2 2.74 -27.07 -40.34
CA LEU A 2 2.62 -25.89 -39.47
C LEU A 2 3.72 -25.77 -38.41
N GLY A 3 4.25 -26.88 -37.90
CA GLY A 3 5.35 -26.91 -36.93
C GLY A 3 6.70 -26.46 -37.53
N GLU A 4 6.99 -26.87 -38.74
CA GLU A 4 8.24 -26.49 -39.43
C GLU A 4 8.25 -25.00 -39.83
N ILE A 5 7.10 -24.43 -40.10
CA ILE A 5 6.97 -22.98 -40.37
C ILE A 5 7.17 -22.18 -39.09
N CYS A 6 6.64 -22.64 -37.94
CA CYS A 6 6.86 -22.00 -36.64
C CYS A 6 8.32 -22.04 -36.20
N ASP A 7 8.98 -23.19 -36.32
CA ASP A 7 10.41 -23.36 -36.00
C ASP A 7 11.31 -22.53 -36.92
N ALA A 8 10.98 -22.44 -38.22
CA ALA A 8 11.72 -21.60 -39.15
C ALA A 8 11.56 -20.09 -38.82
N TYR A 9 10.37 -19.62 -38.42
CA TYR A 9 10.17 -18.25 -38.00
C TYR A 9 10.82 -17.92 -36.64
N VAL A 10 10.78 -18.83 -35.68
CA VAL A 10 11.44 -18.65 -34.37
C VAL A 10 12.97 -18.70 -34.54
N THR A 11 13.50 -19.57 -35.38
CA THR A 11 14.95 -19.67 -35.64
C THR A 11 15.46 -18.52 -36.51
N ALA A 12 14.66 -18.01 -37.43
CA ALA A 12 15.00 -16.83 -38.26
C ALA A 12 14.91 -15.51 -37.46
N ALA A 13 14.08 -15.45 -36.40
CA ALA A 13 13.90 -14.25 -35.59
C ALA A 13 15.01 -14.01 -34.56
N ILE A 14 15.85 -14.99 -34.26
CA ILE A 14 16.92 -14.86 -33.27
C ILE A 14 18.24 -15.33 -33.86
N SER A 15 18.73 -14.60 -34.87
CA SER A 15 20.15 -14.71 -35.24
C SER A 15 20.99 -14.16 -34.09
N SER A 16 22.05 -14.87 -33.72
CA SER A 16 23.00 -14.42 -32.68
C SER A 16 23.60 -13.03 -32.99
N ALA A 17 23.52 -12.59 -34.27
CA ALA A 17 23.88 -11.25 -34.70
C ALA A 17 22.85 -10.18 -34.30
N ASP A 18 21.55 -10.54 -34.15
CA ASP A 18 20.51 -9.61 -33.71
C ASP A 18 20.49 -9.38 -32.19
N LEU A 19 21.13 -10.25 -31.42
CA LEU A 19 21.28 -10.11 -29.98
C LEU A 19 22.48 -9.23 -29.58
N ALA A 20 23.38 -8.93 -30.50
CA ALA A 20 24.53 -8.08 -30.23
C ALA A 20 24.24 -6.66 -30.73
N PRO A 21 24.47 -5.64 -29.90
CA PRO A 21 24.30 -4.25 -30.33
C PRO A 21 25.26 -3.91 -31.47
N PRO A 22 24.84 -3.10 -32.48
CA PRO A 22 25.64 -2.79 -33.67
C PRO A 22 27.04 -2.23 -33.37
N GLN A 23 27.20 -1.64 -32.18
CA GLN A 23 28.46 -1.04 -31.72
C GLN A 23 29.28 -1.98 -30.82
N GLY A 24 28.83 -3.23 -30.64
CA GLY A 24 29.41 -4.19 -29.69
C GLY A 24 28.97 -3.94 -28.24
N TRP A 25 29.13 -4.95 -27.38
CA TRP A 25 28.70 -4.90 -25.97
C TRP A 25 29.51 -3.90 -25.12
N GLY A 26 30.79 -3.68 -25.41
CA GLY A 26 31.67 -2.82 -24.61
C GLY A 26 31.19 -1.37 -24.49
N PRO A 27 30.96 -0.64 -25.61
CA PRO A 27 30.41 0.71 -25.57
C PRO A 27 29.03 0.78 -24.90
N VAL A 28 28.14 -0.16 -25.22
CA VAL A 28 26.77 -0.18 -24.66
C VAL A 28 26.79 -0.42 -23.15
N LEU A 29 27.59 -1.36 -22.66
CA LEU A 29 27.74 -1.58 -21.22
C LEU A 29 28.31 -0.36 -20.51
N LYS A 30 29.29 0.30 -21.12
CA LYS A 30 29.86 1.53 -20.55
C LYS A 30 28.85 2.68 -20.50
N GLU A 31 27.99 2.80 -21.49
CA GLU A 31 26.94 3.81 -21.55
C GLU A 31 25.79 3.49 -20.59
N GLN A 32 25.38 2.24 -20.49
CA GLN A 32 24.25 1.81 -19.64
C GLN A 32 24.61 1.62 -18.18
N LEU A 33 25.81 1.14 -17.87
CA LEU A 33 26.27 0.85 -16.51
C LEU A 33 27.26 1.88 -15.99
N GLY A 34 27.88 2.69 -16.86
CA GLY A 34 28.83 3.72 -16.51
C GLY A 34 28.16 5.02 -16.11
N ILE A 35 28.85 5.81 -15.31
CA ILE A 35 28.51 7.20 -15.03
C ILE A 35 29.70 8.09 -15.35
N GLU A 36 29.47 9.22 -15.98
CA GLU A 36 30.50 10.23 -16.17
C GLU A 36 30.81 10.93 -14.84
N LEU A 37 32.09 11.01 -14.48
CA LEU A 37 32.53 11.49 -13.17
C LEU A 37 31.97 12.88 -12.79
N TRP A 38 31.80 13.77 -13.75
CA TRP A 38 31.23 15.10 -13.54
C TRP A 38 29.73 15.07 -13.16
N ARG A 39 29.02 13.97 -13.43
CA ARG A 39 27.61 13.80 -13.10
C ARG A 39 27.40 13.38 -11.65
N ILE A 40 28.40 12.75 -11.01
CA ILE A 40 28.29 12.27 -9.63
C ILE A 40 27.85 13.40 -8.68
N PRO A 41 28.53 14.56 -8.63
CA PRO A 41 28.11 15.64 -7.72
C PRO A 41 26.70 16.17 -8.04
N ILE A 42 26.30 16.19 -9.31
CA ILE A 42 24.95 16.63 -9.71
C ILE A 42 23.87 15.68 -9.18
N VAL A 43 24.08 14.37 -9.33
CA VAL A 43 23.17 13.35 -8.80
C VAL A 43 23.09 13.41 -7.27
N MET A 44 24.24 13.63 -6.60
CA MET A 44 24.26 13.79 -5.14
C MET A 44 23.46 15.01 -4.68
N VAL A 45 23.64 16.16 -5.32
CA VAL A 45 22.89 17.39 -5.02
C VAL A 45 21.40 17.20 -5.30
N ALA A 46 21.03 16.53 -6.40
CA ALA A 46 19.64 16.23 -6.72
C ALA A 46 19.02 15.30 -5.67
N ALA A 47 19.73 14.25 -5.25
CA ALA A 47 19.27 13.33 -4.23
C ALA A 47 19.04 14.02 -2.87
N ILE A 48 20.01 14.83 -2.43
CA ILE A 48 19.92 15.62 -1.20
C ILE A 48 18.75 16.61 -1.28
N GLY A 49 18.62 17.31 -2.40
CA GLY A 49 17.55 18.28 -2.62
C GLY A 49 16.15 17.63 -2.57
N ILE A 50 15.96 16.50 -3.23
CA ILE A 50 14.70 15.73 -3.18
C ILE A 50 14.43 15.21 -1.78
N TYR A 51 15.44 14.71 -1.07
CA TYR A 51 15.31 14.25 0.31
C TYR A 51 14.78 15.37 1.24
N PHE A 52 15.41 16.54 1.21
CA PHE A 52 14.95 17.68 2.01
C PHE A 52 13.59 18.18 1.58
N THR A 53 13.29 18.22 0.27
CA THR A 53 11.97 18.59 -0.22
C THR A 53 10.90 17.65 0.34
N PHE A 54 11.15 16.34 0.34
CA PHE A 54 10.24 15.36 0.90
C PHE A 54 10.05 15.53 2.42
N LEU A 55 11.15 15.75 3.17
CA LEU A 55 11.06 16.01 4.62
C LEU A 55 10.26 17.26 4.96
N ILE A 56 10.52 18.37 4.25
CA ILE A 56 9.79 19.62 4.44
C ILE A 56 8.31 19.42 4.10
N ALA A 57 8.04 18.75 2.99
CA ALA A 57 6.71 18.48 2.52
C ALA A 57 5.91 17.64 3.54
N VAL A 58 6.46 16.53 4.05
CA VAL A 58 5.86 15.71 5.11
C VAL A 58 5.61 16.54 6.39
N ARG A 59 6.54 17.43 6.72
CA ARG A 59 6.39 18.30 7.89
C ARG A 59 5.28 19.34 7.74
N LEU A 60 5.11 19.91 6.54
CA LEU A 60 4.10 20.93 6.25
C LEU A 60 2.68 20.34 6.15
N PHE A 61 2.55 19.19 5.49
CA PHE A 61 1.28 18.51 5.27
C PHE A 61 0.89 17.55 6.40
N GLY A 62 1.78 17.35 7.36
CA GLY A 62 1.57 16.54 8.56
C GLY A 62 1.91 15.06 8.37
N GLN A 63 2.19 14.40 9.51
CA GLN A 63 2.56 12.97 9.55
C GLN A 63 1.39 12.03 9.19
N ARG A 64 0.19 12.56 8.97
CA ARG A 64 -1.00 11.80 8.57
C ARG A 64 -0.82 11.06 7.24
N ILE A 65 0.04 11.57 6.36
CA ILE A 65 0.40 10.93 5.07
C ILE A 65 1.15 9.61 5.29
N LEU A 66 1.80 9.44 6.45
CA LEU A 66 2.56 8.24 6.82
C LEU A 66 1.85 7.38 7.91
N SER A 67 0.65 7.76 8.34
CA SER A 67 -0.17 7.02 9.29
C SER A 67 -0.74 5.73 8.68
N PRO A 68 -1.22 4.75 9.44
CA PRO A 68 -1.51 3.39 8.94
C PRO A 68 -2.26 3.42 7.63
N LEU A 69 -1.54 2.96 6.61
CA LEU A 69 -1.81 3.19 5.20
C LEU A 69 -3.02 2.37 4.76
N GLY A 70 -4.06 3.04 4.31
CA GLY A 70 -5.06 2.43 3.46
C GLY A 70 -4.43 1.99 2.12
N GLY A 71 -5.09 1.10 1.39
CA GLY A 71 -4.60 0.67 0.07
C GLY A 71 -4.38 1.83 -0.89
N PHE A 72 -5.18 2.89 -0.78
CA PHE A 72 -5.07 4.10 -1.59
C PHE A 72 -3.79 4.90 -1.26
N ASP A 73 -3.49 5.09 0.02
CA ASP A 73 -2.30 5.82 0.48
C ASP A 73 -1.01 5.14 0.02
N ALA A 74 -1.00 3.80 -0.04
CA ALA A 74 0.12 3.04 -0.57
C ALA A 74 0.43 3.40 -2.03
N VAL A 75 -0.61 3.55 -2.89
CA VAL A 75 -0.44 3.96 -4.29
C VAL A 75 0.21 5.34 -4.37
N VAL A 76 -0.25 6.28 -3.54
CA VAL A 76 0.29 7.65 -3.50
C VAL A 76 1.77 7.64 -3.10
N ILE A 77 2.16 6.83 -2.12
CA ILE A 77 3.58 6.69 -1.71
C ILE A 77 4.43 6.11 -2.84
N PHE A 78 3.94 5.11 -3.58
CA PHE A 78 4.64 4.59 -4.75
C PHE A 78 4.82 5.66 -5.83
N MET A 79 3.81 6.51 -6.06
CA MET A 79 3.91 7.63 -6.99
C MET A 79 4.95 8.65 -6.55
N PHE A 80 5.01 9.00 -5.26
CA PHE A 80 6.06 9.86 -4.71
C PHE A 80 7.46 9.28 -4.92
N GLY A 81 7.63 7.98 -4.63
CA GLY A 81 8.90 7.29 -4.85
C GLY A 81 9.32 7.28 -6.33
N ALA A 82 8.39 7.07 -7.25
CA ALA A 82 8.64 7.08 -8.69
C ALA A 82 9.08 8.47 -9.18
N VAL A 83 8.38 9.54 -8.77
CA VAL A 83 8.74 10.92 -9.12
C VAL A 83 10.10 11.29 -8.53
N ALA A 84 10.36 10.96 -7.26
CA ALA A 84 11.64 11.21 -6.61
C ALA A 84 12.79 10.47 -7.32
N GLY A 85 12.62 9.19 -7.62
CA GLY A 85 13.60 8.40 -8.35
C GLY A 85 13.87 8.95 -9.75
N ARG A 86 12.83 9.35 -10.48
CA ARG A 86 12.94 9.96 -11.80
C ARG A 86 13.70 11.28 -11.76
N ALA A 87 13.49 12.09 -10.71
CA ALA A 87 14.18 13.38 -10.55
C ALA A 87 15.66 13.23 -10.27
N VAL A 88 16.04 12.18 -9.52
CA VAL A 88 17.45 11.89 -9.18
C VAL A 88 18.20 11.21 -10.32
N LEU A 89 17.57 10.17 -10.90
CA LEU A 89 18.22 9.29 -11.89
C LEU A 89 17.94 9.70 -13.34
N GLY A 90 17.04 10.66 -13.57
CA GLY A 90 16.66 11.12 -14.91
C GLY A 90 17.84 11.69 -15.69
N HIS A 91 17.69 11.65 -17.01
CA HIS A 91 18.68 12.19 -17.94
C HIS A 91 18.09 13.33 -18.78
N PRO A 92 18.50 14.60 -18.59
CA PRO A 92 19.31 15.11 -17.47
C PRO A 92 18.55 15.10 -16.14
N PRO A 93 19.25 14.96 -14.99
CA PRO A 93 18.60 15.05 -13.69
C PRO A 93 18.07 16.48 -13.49
N SER A 94 16.78 16.60 -13.17
CA SER A 94 16.15 17.91 -13.00
C SER A 94 15.52 18.01 -11.61
N LEU A 95 16.29 18.55 -10.67
CA LEU A 95 15.81 18.80 -9.30
C LEU A 95 14.55 19.67 -9.31
N ALA A 96 14.51 20.72 -10.14
CA ALA A 96 13.37 21.61 -10.24
C ALA A 96 12.09 20.88 -10.67
N ALA A 97 12.17 20.03 -11.72
CA ALA A 97 11.02 19.24 -12.15
C ALA A 97 10.58 18.24 -11.05
N GLY A 98 11.52 17.64 -10.34
CA GLY A 98 11.22 16.75 -9.21
C GLY A 98 10.51 17.47 -8.08
N VAL A 99 10.99 18.65 -7.68
CA VAL A 99 10.36 19.48 -6.65
C VAL A 99 8.94 19.88 -7.06
N ILE A 100 8.77 20.38 -8.27
CA ILE A 100 7.43 20.75 -8.80
C ILE A 100 6.51 19.53 -8.81
N GLY A 101 6.97 18.38 -9.32
CA GLY A 101 6.19 17.15 -9.36
C GLY A 101 5.75 16.67 -7.98
N LEU A 102 6.67 16.65 -7.01
CA LEU A 102 6.35 16.29 -5.63
C LEU A 102 5.33 17.24 -4.99
N LEU A 103 5.54 18.55 -5.12
CA LEU A 103 4.62 19.54 -4.57
C LEU A 103 3.24 19.48 -5.23
N THR A 104 3.20 19.21 -6.55
CA THR A 104 1.93 19.02 -7.27
C THR A 104 1.18 17.79 -6.78
N LEU A 105 1.86 16.64 -6.63
CA LEU A 105 1.24 15.43 -6.11
C LEU A 105 0.73 15.63 -4.68
N MET A 106 1.51 16.29 -3.82
CA MET A 106 1.08 16.58 -2.45
C MET A 106 -0.09 17.55 -2.40
N GLY A 107 -0.10 18.57 -3.26
CA GLY A 107 -1.24 19.48 -3.40
C GLY A 107 -2.49 18.75 -3.86
N MET A 108 -2.37 17.86 -4.83
CA MET A 108 -3.49 17.01 -5.27
C MET A 108 -3.99 16.10 -4.16
N GLU A 109 -3.11 15.48 -3.38
CA GLU A 109 -3.48 14.63 -2.25
C GLU A 109 -4.23 15.44 -1.18
N ALA A 110 -3.75 16.63 -0.85
CA ALA A 110 -4.41 17.51 0.09
C ALA A 110 -5.82 17.93 -0.40
N ILE A 111 -5.95 18.29 -1.68
CA ILE A 111 -7.24 18.62 -2.30
C ILE A 111 -8.17 17.41 -2.30
N PHE A 112 -7.65 16.22 -2.67
CA PHE A 112 -8.42 14.99 -2.69
C PHE A 112 -8.93 14.60 -1.30
N GLY A 113 -8.09 14.77 -0.26
CA GLY A 113 -8.51 14.58 1.13
C GLY A 113 -9.69 15.46 1.54
N VAL A 114 -9.67 16.76 1.16
CA VAL A 114 -10.77 17.68 1.41
C VAL A 114 -12.02 17.29 0.60
N VAL A 115 -11.85 16.94 -0.67
CA VAL A 115 -12.97 16.55 -1.55
C VAL A 115 -13.66 15.28 -1.03
N GLN A 116 -12.89 14.29 -0.56
CA GLN A 116 -13.44 13.07 0.04
C GLN A 116 -14.36 13.37 1.23
N ASP A 117 -13.96 14.32 2.09
CA ASP A 117 -14.74 14.71 3.26
C ASP A 117 -16.03 15.44 2.86
N VAL A 118 -15.97 16.35 1.86
CA VAL A 118 -17.11 17.15 1.39
C VAL A 118 -18.13 16.30 0.61
N VAL A 119 -17.66 15.40 -0.25
CA VAL A 119 -18.52 14.57 -1.12
C VAL A 119 -19.03 13.31 -0.40
N GLY A 120 -18.54 13.05 0.81
CA GLY A 120 -18.91 11.84 1.56
C GLY A 120 -18.32 10.55 0.99
N LEU A 121 -17.35 10.65 0.09
CA LEU A 121 -16.70 9.55 -0.58
C LEU A 121 -15.76 8.77 0.36
N ARG A 122 -15.48 9.34 1.54
CA ARG A 122 -14.59 8.76 2.55
C ARG A 122 -15.01 7.36 2.99
N ARG A 123 -16.33 7.10 3.10
CA ARG A 123 -16.85 5.77 3.45
C ARG A 123 -16.59 4.71 2.37
N THR A 124 -16.50 5.13 1.12
CA THR A 124 -16.25 4.22 -0.01
C THR A 124 -14.76 3.90 -0.16
N ILE A 125 -13.90 4.91 0.07
CA ILE A 125 -12.45 4.79 -0.10
C ILE A 125 -11.79 4.21 1.16
N ASN A 126 -12.25 4.68 2.34
CA ASN A 126 -11.82 4.20 3.65
C ASN A 126 -13.06 3.69 4.41
N PRO A 127 -13.48 2.45 4.18
CA PRO A 127 -14.63 1.89 4.87
C PRO A 127 -14.41 1.92 6.39
N PRO A 128 -15.47 2.11 7.18
CA PRO A 128 -15.35 2.10 8.64
C PRO A 128 -14.84 0.74 9.12
N PRO A 129 -14.12 0.70 10.24
CA PRO A 129 -13.78 -0.55 10.89
C PRO A 129 -15.03 -1.40 11.13
N THR A 130 -14.93 -2.72 10.98
CA THR A 130 -16.11 -3.59 11.01
C THR A 130 -15.82 -4.83 11.85
N VAL A 131 -16.77 -5.25 12.69
CA VAL A 131 -16.65 -6.44 13.52
C VAL A 131 -16.69 -7.72 12.68
N LEU A 132 -15.67 -8.57 12.84
CA LEU A 132 -15.54 -9.89 12.21
C LEU A 132 -15.91 -11.04 13.16
N VAL A 133 -15.57 -10.88 14.45
CA VAL A 133 -15.84 -11.85 15.50
C VAL A 133 -16.38 -11.10 16.72
N ALA A 134 -17.41 -11.61 17.33
CA ALA A 134 -17.97 -11.14 18.60
C ALA A 134 -18.18 -12.33 19.54
N HIS A 135 -17.66 -12.26 20.76
CA HIS A 135 -17.79 -13.33 21.77
C HIS A 135 -17.43 -14.74 21.26
N GLY A 136 -16.34 -14.86 20.48
CA GLY A 136 -15.89 -16.12 19.91
C GLY A 136 -16.69 -16.60 18.68
N GLU A 137 -17.71 -15.88 18.26
CA GLU A 137 -18.54 -16.25 17.11
C GLU A 137 -18.19 -15.43 15.87
N LEU A 138 -18.05 -16.11 14.72
CA LEU A 138 -17.78 -15.47 13.42
C LEU A 138 -19.04 -14.76 12.91
N VAL A 139 -18.88 -13.48 12.50
CA VAL A 139 -19.94 -12.74 11.82
C VAL A 139 -19.87 -13.05 10.33
N GLU A 140 -20.44 -14.18 9.92
CA GLU A 140 -20.35 -14.71 8.54
C GLU A 140 -20.78 -13.70 7.46
N GLU A 141 -21.80 -12.89 7.72
CA GLU A 141 -22.28 -11.87 6.79
C GLU A 141 -21.17 -10.85 6.48
N THR A 142 -20.45 -10.42 7.52
CA THR A 142 -19.34 -9.48 7.37
C THR A 142 -18.15 -10.12 6.67
N LEU A 143 -17.80 -11.36 7.01
CA LEU A 143 -16.71 -12.10 6.37
C LEU A 143 -16.93 -12.25 4.86
N LYS A 144 -18.15 -12.62 4.45
CA LYS A 144 -18.52 -12.74 3.03
C LYS A 144 -18.49 -11.40 2.32
N ARG A 145 -19.04 -10.34 2.94
CA ARG A 145 -19.07 -8.98 2.37
C ARG A 145 -17.66 -8.38 2.19
N GLN A 146 -16.79 -8.62 3.15
CA GLN A 146 -15.41 -8.11 3.15
C GLN A 146 -14.41 -9.05 2.48
N HIS A 147 -14.87 -10.20 1.96
CA HIS A 147 -14.02 -11.22 1.33
C HIS A 147 -12.88 -11.72 2.23
N ILE A 148 -13.12 -11.80 3.53
CA ILE A 148 -12.15 -12.31 4.51
C ILE A 148 -12.18 -13.82 4.52
N THR A 149 -11.00 -14.43 4.35
CA THR A 149 -10.85 -15.89 4.36
C THR A 149 -10.57 -16.42 5.76
N ASP A 150 -10.91 -17.70 6.02
CA ASP A 150 -10.59 -18.37 7.28
C ASP A 150 -9.09 -18.33 7.59
N ASN A 151 -8.25 -18.37 6.55
CA ASN A 151 -6.80 -18.25 6.71
C ASN A 151 -6.37 -16.85 7.23
N ALA A 152 -7.07 -15.80 6.84
CA ALA A 152 -6.83 -14.45 7.35
C ALA A 152 -7.17 -14.36 8.85
N ILE A 153 -8.32 -14.94 9.25
CA ILE A 153 -8.72 -15.04 10.66
C ILE A 153 -7.70 -15.85 11.46
N ALA A 154 -7.34 -17.04 10.99
CA ALA A 154 -6.33 -17.86 11.65
C ALA A 154 -4.97 -17.15 11.79
N THR A 155 -4.59 -16.36 10.79
CA THR A 155 -3.36 -15.55 10.85
C THR A 155 -3.46 -14.45 11.90
N ALA A 156 -4.60 -13.77 12.00
CA ALA A 156 -4.83 -12.74 13.00
C ALA A 156 -4.82 -13.32 14.43
N LEU A 157 -5.47 -14.48 14.65
CA LEU A 157 -5.45 -15.20 15.91
C LEU A 157 -4.01 -15.55 16.35
N ARG A 158 -3.20 -16.12 15.40
CA ARG A 158 -1.79 -16.44 15.69
C ARG A 158 -0.97 -15.19 16.01
N LYS A 159 -1.17 -14.08 15.30
CA LYS A 159 -0.48 -12.80 15.58
C LYS A 159 -0.85 -12.24 16.96
N ALA A 160 -2.12 -12.39 17.35
CA ALA A 160 -2.60 -11.99 18.67
C ALA A 160 -2.17 -12.97 19.79
N GLY A 161 -1.57 -14.12 19.46
CA GLY A 161 -1.20 -15.16 20.41
C GLY A 161 -2.42 -15.83 21.05
N VAL A 162 -3.56 -15.85 20.34
CA VAL A 162 -4.80 -16.53 20.72
C VAL A 162 -4.75 -17.95 20.19
N ARG A 163 -5.16 -18.93 21.01
CA ARG A 163 -5.10 -20.36 20.67
C ARG A 163 -6.43 -20.89 20.20
N ASP A 164 -7.51 -20.33 20.71
CA ASP A 164 -8.87 -20.70 20.36
C ASP A 164 -9.72 -19.45 20.13
N ILE A 165 -10.65 -19.51 19.18
CA ILE A 165 -11.52 -18.37 18.86
C ILE A 165 -12.41 -17.95 20.01
N SER A 166 -12.74 -18.88 20.91
CA SER A 166 -13.51 -18.63 22.14
C SER A 166 -12.79 -17.68 23.13
N GLU A 167 -11.46 -17.51 22.99
CA GLU A 167 -10.70 -16.53 23.76
C GLU A 167 -10.83 -15.09 23.22
N VAL A 168 -11.60 -14.88 22.13
CA VAL A 168 -11.75 -13.60 21.47
C VAL A 168 -13.04 -12.91 21.88
N ALA A 169 -12.92 -11.78 22.58
CA ALA A 169 -14.07 -10.93 22.86
C ALA A 169 -14.55 -10.20 21.59
N CYS A 170 -13.61 -9.65 20.84
CA CYS A 170 -13.91 -8.95 19.59
C CYS A 170 -12.74 -9.01 18.62
N MET A 171 -13.05 -9.15 17.32
CA MET A 171 -12.09 -8.99 16.24
C MET A 171 -12.63 -7.98 15.24
N VAL A 172 -11.84 -6.96 14.91
CA VAL A 172 -12.22 -5.84 14.07
C VAL A 172 -11.33 -5.79 12.84
N LEU A 173 -11.94 -5.71 11.66
CA LEU A 173 -11.26 -5.33 10.43
C LEU A 173 -11.12 -3.82 10.41
N GLU A 174 -9.90 -3.33 10.46
CA GLU A 174 -9.60 -1.91 10.40
C GLU A 174 -9.72 -1.35 8.99
N SER A 175 -9.88 -0.03 8.85
CA SER A 175 -9.97 0.65 7.56
C SER A 175 -8.75 0.43 6.65
N ASN A 176 -7.59 0.10 7.23
CA ASN A 176 -6.36 -0.19 6.49
C ASN A 176 -6.21 -1.67 6.08
N GLY A 177 -7.25 -2.50 6.33
CA GLY A 177 -7.24 -3.93 6.03
C GLY A 177 -6.51 -4.79 7.07
N SER A 178 -5.95 -4.21 8.15
CA SER A 178 -5.41 -5.01 9.26
C SER A 178 -6.55 -5.54 10.15
N ILE A 179 -6.27 -6.59 10.90
CA ILE A 179 -7.24 -7.16 11.83
C ILE A 179 -6.72 -6.97 13.25
N SER A 180 -7.50 -6.23 14.05
CA SER A 180 -7.29 -6.05 15.49
C SER A 180 -8.05 -7.11 16.28
N THR A 181 -7.44 -7.67 17.32
CA THR A 181 -8.04 -8.72 18.14
C THR A 181 -8.01 -8.32 19.60
N LEU A 182 -9.17 -8.24 20.22
CA LEU A 182 -9.39 -8.02 21.64
C LEU A 182 -9.74 -9.36 22.28
N ARG A 183 -9.00 -9.73 23.36
CA ARG A 183 -9.21 -10.99 24.05
C ARG A 183 -10.31 -10.87 25.11
N GLU A 184 -10.95 -11.99 25.40
CA GLU A 184 -11.81 -12.15 26.56
C GLU A 184 -11.02 -11.88 27.86
N GLY A 185 -11.73 -11.45 28.91
CA GLY A 185 -11.17 -11.29 30.25
C GLY A 185 -11.53 -9.97 30.95
N TYR A 186 -11.59 -8.87 30.23
CA TYR A 186 -12.01 -7.57 30.75
C TYR A 186 -13.13 -6.98 29.88
N GLU A 187 -14.03 -6.22 30.53
CA GLU A 187 -15.06 -5.48 29.81
C GLU A 187 -14.41 -4.50 28.82
N ILE A 188 -14.87 -4.53 27.57
CA ILE A 188 -14.36 -3.65 26.52
C ILE A 188 -14.92 -2.25 26.75
N ASP A 189 -14.04 -1.26 26.89
CA ASP A 189 -14.45 0.13 26.95
C ASP A 189 -15.18 0.51 25.64
N PRO A 190 -16.46 0.98 25.73
CA PRO A 190 -17.22 1.36 24.54
C PRO A 190 -16.53 2.38 23.64
N SER A 191 -15.61 3.18 24.20
CA SER A 191 -14.82 4.15 23.42
C SER A 191 -13.92 3.50 22.36
N LEU A 192 -13.47 2.26 22.60
CA LEU A 192 -12.65 1.48 21.64
C LEU A 192 -13.45 1.00 20.44
N LEU A 193 -14.77 0.97 20.55
CA LEU A 193 -15.68 0.52 19.49
C LEU A 193 -16.39 1.68 18.79
N LEU A 194 -16.02 2.93 19.11
CA LEU A 194 -16.58 4.11 18.46
C LEU A 194 -16.29 4.12 16.96
N GLY A 195 -17.35 4.18 16.15
CA GLY A 195 -17.25 4.18 14.68
C GLY A 195 -17.01 2.81 14.06
N VAL A 196 -17.03 1.74 14.87
CA VAL A 196 -16.93 0.36 14.37
C VAL A 196 -18.33 -0.14 13.97
N GLU A 197 -18.49 -0.60 12.75
CA GLU A 197 -19.73 -1.21 12.25
C GLU A 197 -19.93 -2.59 12.89
N GLY A 198 -21.10 -2.83 13.47
CA GLY A 198 -21.39 -4.08 14.20
C GLY A 198 -20.94 -4.07 15.68
N ALA A 199 -20.53 -2.92 16.23
CA ALA A 199 -20.12 -2.78 17.63
C ALA A 199 -21.22 -3.21 18.62
N GLU A 200 -22.49 -3.06 18.25
CA GLU A 200 -23.64 -3.50 19.05
C GLU A 200 -23.63 -4.99 19.36
N ARG A 201 -23.03 -5.80 18.50
CA ARG A 201 -22.88 -7.27 18.69
C ARG A 201 -21.90 -7.62 19.78
N VAL A 202 -20.98 -6.71 20.09
CA VAL A 202 -19.94 -6.88 21.11
C VAL A 202 -20.41 -6.36 22.46
N VAL A 203 -21.13 -5.23 22.46
CA VAL A 203 -21.62 -4.59 23.70
C VAL A 203 -22.82 -5.33 24.27
N THR A 204 -23.62 -5.99 23.42
CA THR A 204 -24.77 -6.78 23.89
C THR A 204 -24.30 -8.23 24.14
N PRO A 205 -24.42 -8.75 25.38
CA PRO A 205 -24.06 -10.14 25.63
C PRO A 205 -24.87 -11.08 24.73
N PRO A 206 -24.31 -12.23 24.31
CA PRO A 206 -25.02 -13.19 23.49
C PRO A 206 -26.31 -13.61 24.20
N ARG A 207 -27.42 -13.62 23.47
CA ARG A 207 -28.65 -14.21 24.02
C ARG A 207 -28.36 -15.65 24.42
N PRO A 208 -28.76 -16.08 25.64
CA PRO A 208 -28.62 -17.49 26.03
C PRO A 208 -29.29 -18.32 24.91
N SER A 209 -28.56 -19.28 24.38
CA SER A 209 -29.13 -20.27 23.45
C SER A 209 -30.34 -20.88 24.14
N GLU A 210 -31.54 -20.65 23.60
CA GLU A 210 -32.74 -21.37 24.04
C GLU A 210 -32.50 -22.87 23.86
N PRO A 211 -32.83 -23.68 24.91
CA PRO A 211 -32.59 -25.13 24.91
C PRO A 211 -33.39 -25.89 23.87
#